data_ec24a9f25c9e766659275c235fd76132
#
_entry.id   ec24a9f25c9e766659275c235fd76132
#
_cell.length_a   1.000
_cell.length_b   1.000
_cell.length_c   1.000
_cell.angle_alpha   90.00
_cell.angle_beta   90.00
_cell.angle_gamma   90.00
#
_symmetry.space_group_name_H-M   'P 1'
#
loop_
_entity.id
_entity.type
_entity.pdbx_description
1 polymer ?
#
loop_
_entity_poly.entity_id
_entity_poly.type
_entity_poly.pdbx_seq_one_letter_code
_entity_poly.pdbx_strand_id
1 'polypeptide(L)'
;MNFNKLIRDIPDFPKKGIVFKDITPLLSNKKTFYTLINTIKNRYENHKIDKVVGIEARGFILGSALAILLNCGFTPIRKKGKLPFNTFSETYNLEYGQDTLEIHKDAFKKNDNIIIVDDVLATGGTIKASLNLLSHFEVNIIEAFFLIEILKLEGKKKLNCNYFSLIKS
;
A
#
# COMPACT_ATOMS: atom_id res chain seq x y z
N MET A 1 -13.64 -14.44 8.15
CA MET A 1 -12.34 -14.95 8.69
C MET A 1 -11.73 -13.89 9.58
N ASN A 2 -11.12 -14.23 10.70
CA ASN A 2 -10.44 -13.25 11.56
C ASN A 2 -8.95 -13.18 11.17
N PHE A 3 -8.62 -12.23 10.30
CA PHE A 3 -7.25 -12.05 9.80
C PHE A 3 -6.26 -11.58 10.89
N ASN A 4 -6.75 -10.90 11.94
CA ASN A 4 -5.87 -10.40 13.01
C ASN A 4 -5.10 -11.53 13.72
N LYS A 5 -5.73 -12.70 13.88
CA LYS A 5 -5.10 -13.90 14.47
C LYS A 5 -4.00 -14.53 13.60
N LEU A 6 -3.87 -14.10 12.34
CA LEU A 6 -2.90 -14.61 11.38
C LEU A 6 -1.70 -13.66 11.20
N ILE A 7 -1.74 -12.51 11.88
CA ILE A 7 -0.60 -11.59 11.94
C ILE A 7 0.27 -11.99 13.12
N ARG A 8 1.58 -12.12 12.88
CA ARG A 8 2.55 -12.45 13.91
C ARG A 8 3.23 -11.19 14.42
N ASP A 9 3.18 -10.97 15.73
CA ASP A 9 3.88 -9.87 16.36
C ASP A 9 5.32 -10.27 16.67
N ILE A 10 6.28 -9.51 16.14
CA ILE A 10 7.70 -9.67 16.42
C ILE A 10 8.15 -8.47 17.25
N PRO A 11 8.35 -8.65 18.57
CA PRO A 11 8.84 -7.57 19.42
C PRO A 11 10.27 -7.20 19.08
N ASP A 12 10.62 -5.94 19.32
CA ASP A 12 11.96 -5.38 19.16
C ASP A 12 12.59 -5.55 17.76
N PHE A 13 11.78 -5.52 16.70
CA PHE A 13 12.25 -5.59 15.32
C PHE A 13 11.77 -4.37 14.50
N PRO A 14 12.63 -3.73 13.68
CA PRO A 14 14.10 -3.93 13.54
C PRO A 14 14.90 -3.29 14.68
N LYS A 15 14.24 -2.63 15.64
CA LYS A 15 14.85 -1.94 16.78
C LYS A 15 14.02 -2.17 18.04
N LYS A 16 14.67 -2.07 19.20
CA LYS A 16 14.03 -2.17 20.52
C LYS A 16 12.86 -1.20 20.65
N GLY A 17 11.74 -1.67 21.17
CA GLY A 17 10.50 -0.91 21.35
C GLY A 17 9.55 -0.91 20.15
N ILE A 18 9.95 -1.45 19.00
CA ILE A 18 9.09 -1.60 17.83
C ILE A 18 8.50 -3.02 17.79
N VAL A 19 7.19 -3.11 17.63
CA VAL A 19 6.51 -4.39 17.35
C VAL A 19 6.22 -4.47 15.87
N PHE A 20 6.98 -5.33 15.17
CA PHE A 20 6.80 -5.54 13.74
C PHE A 20 5.62 -6.47 13.48
N LYS A 21 4.74 -6.09 12.57
CA LYS A 21 3.58 -6.88 12.14
C LYS A 21 3.97 -7.74 10.95
N ASP A 22 4.24 -9.01 11.20
CA ASP A 22 4.63 -9.96 10.17
C ASP A 22 3.39 -10.61 9.56
N ILE A 23 3.17 -10.34 8.28
CA ILE A 23 2.06 -10.86 7.49
C ILE A 23 2.39 -12.19 6.79
N THR A 24 3.63 -12.68 6.90
CA THR A 24 4.08 -13.90 6.20
C THR A 24 3.21 -15.13 6.50
N PRO A 25 2.78 -15.38 7.75
CA PRO A 25 1.90 -16.53 8.04
C PRO A 25 0.57 -16.46 7.28
N LEU A 26 0.03 -15.26 7.09
CA LEU A 26 -1.21 -15.03 6.33
C LEU A 26 -0.99 -15.30 4.83
N LEU A 27 0.14 -14.87 4.29
CA LEU A 27 0.47 -15.00 2.86
C LEU A 27 0.85 -16.43 2.49
N SER A 28 1.55 -17.16 3.36
CA SER A 28 2.05 -18.51 3.08
C SER A 28 0.96 -19.58 3.02
N ASN A 29 -0.21 -19.32 3.59
CA ASN A 29 -1.31 -20.26 3.55
C ASN A 29 -2.26 -19.94 2.38
N LYS A 30 -2.42 -20.88 1.46
CA LYS A 30 -3.26 -20.75 0.25
C LYS A 30 -4.66 -20.23 0.54
N LYS A 31 -5.35 -20.80 1.55
CA LYS A 31 -6.74 -20.45 1.87
C LYS A 31 -6.85 -19.04 2.43
N THR A 32 -5.95 -18.66 3.35
CA THR A 32 -6.00 -17.33 3.98
C THR A 32 -5.62 -16.23 3.00
N PHE A 33 -4.59 -16.43 2.19
CA PHE A 33 -4.18 -15.47 1.17
C PHE A 33 -5.28 -15.27 0.12
N TYR A 34 -5.81 -16.35 -0.43
CA TYR A 34 -6.94 -16.28 -1.39
C TYR A 34 -8.14 -15.55 -0.79
N THR A 35 -8.54 -15.88 0.46
CA THR A 35 -9.67 -15.24 1.13
C THR A 35 -9.40 -13.75 1.37
N LEU A 36 -8.16 -13.37 1.74
CA LEU A 36 -7.79 -11.97 1.91
C LEU A 36 -7.98 -11.18 0.61
N ILE A 37 -7.38 -11.64 -0.48
CA ILE A 37 -7.45 -10.91 -1.75
C ILE A 37 -8.88 -10.81 -2.27
N ASN A 38 -9.71 -11.87 -2.11
CA ASN A 38 -11.13 -11.78 -2.46
C ASN A 38 -11.91 -10.82 -1.55
N THR A 39 -11.58 -10.75 -0.25
CA THR A 39 -12.19 -9.77 0.65
C THR A 39 -11.90 -8.34 0.20
N ILE A 40 -10.66 -8.08 -0.23
CA ILE A 40 -10.27 -6.78 -0.77
C ILE A 40 -10.98 -6.53 -2.11
N LYS A 41 -10.98 -7.50 -3.02
CA LYS A 41 -11.66 -7.40 -4.32
C LYS A 41 -13.12 -7.02 -4.18
N ASN A 42 -13.86 -7.69 -3.29
CA ASN A 42 -15.30 -7.46 -3.09
C ASN A 42 -15.61 -6.03 -2.62
N ARG A 43 -14.66 -5.36 -1.95
CA ARG A 43 -14.79 -3.95 -1.57
C ARG A 43 -14.88 -3.03 -2.80
N TYR A 44 -14.22 -3.40 -3.90
CA TYR A 44 -14.12 -2.59 -5.11
C TYR A 44 -14.97 -3.10 -6.27
N GLU A 45 -15.81 -4.12 -6.08
CA GLU A 45 -16.57 -4.75 -7.17
C GLU A 45 -17.51 -3.79 -7.92
N ASN A 46 -17.98 -2.74 -7.24
CA ASN A 46 -18.86 -1.73 -7.83
C ASN A 46 -18.10 -0.47 -8.31
N HIS A 47 -16.77 -0.53 -8.34
CA HIS A 47 -15.93 0.57 -8.80
C HIS A 47 -15.22 0.17 -10.09
N LYS A 48 -15.20 1.09 -11.05
CA LYS A 48 -14.30 0.95 -12.19
C LYS A 48 -12.90 1.30 -11.71
N ILE A 49 -12.00 0.32 -11.64
CA ILE A 49 -10.59 0.50 -11.29
C ILE A 49 -9.76 0.26 -12.55
N ASP A 50 -8.97 1.25 -12.95
CA ASP A 50 -8.08 1.14 -14.11
C ASP A 50 -6.70 0.62 -13.71
N LYS A 51 -6.21 0.97 -12.49
CA LYS A 51 -4.93 0.47 -11.97
C LYS A 51 -4.91 0.34 -10.45
N VAL A 52 -4.15 -0.65 -10.00
CA VAL A 52 -3.72 -0.78 -8.61
C VAL A 52 -2.29 -0.25 -8.47
N VAL A 53 -2.08 0.68 -7.56
CA VAL A 53 -0.77 1.22 -7.21
C VAL A 53 -0.26 0.49 -5.97
N GLY A 54 0.82 -0.28 -6.12
CA GLY A 54 1.45 -0.96 -4.99
C GLY A 54 2.70 -0.23 -4.50
N ILE A 55 2.88 -0.15 -3.17
CA ILE A 55 4.06 0.48 -2.58
C ILE A 55 5.09 -0.59 -2.22
N GLU A 56 6.38 -0.39 -2.59
CA GLU A 56 7.47 -1.31 -2.29
C GLU A 56 7.68 -1.44 -0.78
N ALA A 57 7.81 -2.67 -0.25
CA ALA A 57 7.87 -3.92 -0.99
C ALA A 57 6.60 -4.77 -0.79
N ARG A 58 6.01 -4.78 0.42
CA ARG A 58 4.91 -5.69 0.78
C ARG A 58 3.58 -5.33 0.12
N GLY A 59 3.39 -4.04 -0.19
CA GLY A 59 2.25 -3.58 -1.00
C GLY A 59 2.18 -4.21 -2.39
N PHE A 60 3.33 -4.64 -2.96
CA PHE A 60 3.36 -5.34 -4.25
C PHE A 60 2.66 -6.69 -4.20
N ILE A 61 2.84 -7.44 -3.12
CA ILE A 61 2.27 -8.78 -2.98
C ILE A 61 0.73 -8.70 -3.00
N LEU A 62 0.18 -7.78 -2.23
CA LEU A 62 -1.27 -7.58 -2.16
C LEU A 62 -1.80 -6.90 -3.44
N GLY A 63 -1.10 -5.85 -3.88
CA GLY A 63 -1.53 -5.04 -5.02
C GLY A 63 -1.52 -5.79 -6.34
N SER A 64 -0.48 -6.60 -6.62
CA SER A 64 -0.42 -7.38 -7.86
C SER A 64 -1.48 -8.48 -7.91
N ALA A 65 -1.69 -9.18 -6.80
CA ALA A 65 -2.74 -10.18 -6.71
C ALA A 65 -4.14 -9.57 -6.87
N LEU A 66 -4.37 -8.39 -6.28
CA LEU A 66 -5.61 -7.66 -6.40
C LEU A 66 -5.84 -7.15 -7.84
N ALA A 67 -4.81 -6.62 -8.50
CA ALA A 67 -4.91 -6.13 -9.89
C ALA A 67 -5.38 -7.23 -10.85
N ILE A 68 -4.85 -8.45 -10.69
CA ILE A 68 -5.28 -9.61 -11.48
C ILE A 68 -6.76 -9.92 -11.24
N LEU A 69 -7.22 -9.94 -9.98
CA LEU A 69 -8.62 -10.26 -9.67
C LEU A 69 -9.60 -9.14 -10.07
N LEU A 70 -9.15 -7.89 -10.13
CA LEU A 70 -9.94 -6.75 -10.63
C LEU A 70 -9.85 -6.60 -12.15
N ASN A 71 -9.02 -7.42 -12.83
CA ASN A 71 -8.76 -7.33 -14.28
C ASN A 71 -8.31 -5.92 -14.70
N CYS A 72 -7.36 -5.34 -13.95
CA CYS A 72 -6.82 -4.00 -14.20
C CYS A 72 -5.29 -3.98 -14.16
N GLY A 73 -4.69 -2.82 -14.50
CA GLY A 73 -3.23 -2.65 -14.48
C GLY A 73 -2.65 -2.60 -13.07
N PHE A 74 -1.33 -2.87 -12.96
CA PHE A 74 -0.55 -2.67 -11.75
C PHE A 74 0.56 -1.65 -11.99
N THR A 75 0.70 -0.67 -11.08
CA THR A 75 1.75 0.35 -11.13
C THR A 75 2.56 0.30 -9.83
N PRO A 76 3.88 0.07 -9.89
CA PRO A 76 4.72 0.06 -8.71
C PRO A 76 5.18 1.47 -8.33
N ILE A 77 5.07 1.84 -7.05
CA ILE A 77 5.88 2.90 -6.42
C ILE A 77 7.08 2.22 -5.77
N ARG A 78 8.28 2.65 -6.13
CA ARG A 78 9.51 1.97 -5.72
C ARG A 78 10.47 2.89 -4.98
N LYS A 79 11.40 2.29 -4.24
CA LYS A 79 12.53 2.98 -3.66
C LYS A 79 13.48 3.47 -4.74
N LYS A 80 14.19 4.55 -4.45
CA LYS A 80 15.12 5.24 -5.37
C LYS A 80 16.04 4.26 -6.10
N GLY A 81 16.17 4.49 -7.42
CA GLY A 81 17.07 3.73 -8.28
C GLY A 81 16.60 2.33 -8.66
N LYS A 82 15.34 1.98 -8.37
CA LYS A 82 14.75 0.67 -8.72
C LYS A 82 13.96 0.70 -10.03
N LEU A 83 13.64 1.87 -10.56
CA LEU A 83 12.92 2.04 -11.80
C LEU A 83 13.88 2.48 -12.93
N PRO A 84 13.87 1.79 -14.09
CA PRO A 84 14.89 2.00 -15.13
C PRO A 84 14.55 3.12 -16.12
N PHE A 85 13.38 3.74 -16.05
CA PHE A 85 12.94 4.79 -16.96
C PHE A 85 12.77 6.12 -16.22
N ASN A 86 12.32 7.20 -16.91
CA ASN A 86 12.13 8.52 -16.31
C ASN A 86 11.12 8.49 -15.17
N THR A 87 11.49 9.03 -14.01
CA THR A 87 10.69 9.01 -12.79
C THR A 87 10.39 10.41 -12.25
N PHE A 88 9.28 10.51 -11.50
CA PHE A 88 9.14 11.50 -10.43
C PHE A 88 9.67 10.88 -9.15
N SER A 89 10.27 11.70 -8.29
CA SER A 89 10.86 11.28 -7.01
C SER A 89 10.35 12.14 -5.88
N GLU A 90 10.07 11.54 -4.74
CA GLU A 90 9.66 12.21 -3.50
C GLU A 90 10.48 11.68 -2.33
N THR A 91 11.17 12.59 -1.62
CA THR A 91 11.94 12.24 -0.42
C THR A 91 11.14 12.58 0.83
N TYR A 92 11.10 11.67 1.80
CA TYR A 92 10.36 11.85 3.03
C TYR A 92 11.15 11.38 4.25
N ASN A 93 10.81 11.95 5.41
CA ASN A 93 11.44 11.60 6.67
C ASN A 93 10.83 10.33 7.25
N LEU A 94 11.68 9.42 7.67
CA LEU A 94 11.37 8.28 8.53
C LEU A 94 11.58 8.69 10.00
N GLU A 95 11.22 7.83 10.94
CA GLU A 95 11.59 8.02 12.34
C GLU A 95 13.12 8.12 12.52
N TYR A 96 13.87 7.45 11.66
CA TYR A 96 15.34 7.45 11.63
C TYR A 96 15.84 7.55 10.18
N GLY A 97 16.19 8.77 9.75
CA GLY A 97 16.71 9.03 8.42
C GLY A 97 15.67 9.46 7.40
N GLN A 98 16.03 9.35 6.13
CA GLN A 98 15.18 9.69 5.00
C GLN A 98 15.10 8.50 4.05
N ASP A 99 13.99 8.41 3.33
CA ASP A 99 13.83 7.48 2.21
C ASP A 99 13.23 8.22 1.01
N THR A 100 13.41 7.68 -0.18
CA THR A 100 12.92 8.29 -1.42
C THR A 100 12.09 7.25 -2.19
N LEU A 101 10.91 7.64 -2.61
CA LEU A 101 10.06 6.87 -3.50
C LEU A 101 10.08 7.45 -4.90
N GLU A 102 9.89 6.60 -5.89
CA GLU A 102 9.87 6.93 -7.31
C GLU A 102 8.70 6.25 -7.99
N ILE A 103 8.18 6.93 -9.02
CA ILE A 103 7.18 6.41 -9.94
C ILE A 103 7.52 6.82 -11.37
N HIS A 104 7.27 5.96 -12.37
CA HIS A 104 7.49 6.31 -13.77
C HIS A 104 6.59 7.46 -14.21
N LYS A 105 7.13 8.39 -15.03
CA LYS A 105 6.38 9.55 -15.53
C LYS A 105 5.25 9.19 -16.48
N ASP A 106 5.30 8.02 -17.10
CA ASP A 106 4.29 7.47 -18.01
C ASP A 106 3.36 6.46 -17.34
N ALA A 107 3.31 6.45 -15.99
CA ALA A 107 2.60 5.45 -15.21
C ALA A 107 1.09 5.42 -15.45
N PHE A 108 0.48 6.55 -15.80
CA PHE A 108 -0.98 6.69 -15.90
C PHE A 108 -1.43 7.39 -17.16
N LYS A 109 -2.68 7.12 -17.54
CA LYS A 109 -3.45 7.94 -18.46
C LYS A 109 -4.30 8.95 -17.67
N LYS A 110 -4.66 10.04 -18.33
CA LYS A 110 -5.57 11.03 -17.74
C LYS A 110 -6.90 10.38 -17.34
N ASN A 111 -7.36 10.72 -16.13
CA ASN A 111 -8.59 10.23 -15.51
C ASN A 111 -8.59 8.73 -15.17
N ASP A 112 -7.43 8.04 -15.14
CA ASP A 112 -7.37 6.69 -14.59
C ASP A 112 -7.92 6.66 -13.16
N ASN A 113 -8.83 5.73 -12.87
CA ASN A 113 -9.30 5.47 -11.51
C ASN A 113 -8.35 4.49 -10.84
N ILE A 114 -7.75 4.90 -9.74
CA ILE A 114 -6.71 4.11 -9.08
C ILE A 114 -7.05 3.83 -7.61
N ILE A 115 -6.55 2.70 -7.12
CA ILE A 115 -6.46 2.41 -5.69
C ILE A 115 -5.00 2.25 -5.30
N ILE A 116 -4.64 2.72 -4.12
CA ILE A 116 -3.30 2.57 -3.56
C ILE A 116 -3.34 1.41 -2.57
N VAL A 117 -2.35 0.52 -2.61
CA VAL A 117 -2.30 -0.66 -1.74
C VAL A 117 -0.95 -0.72 -1.03
N ASP A 118 -1.01 -0.78 0.29
CA ASP A 118 0.13 -1.13 1.11
C ASP A 118 -0.31 -2.06 2.25
N ASP A 119 0.63 -2.69 2.92
CA ASP A 119 0.28 -3.61 3.99
C ASP A 119 0.10 -2.92 5.35
N VAL A 120 0.85 -1.87 5.67
CA VAL A 120 0.78 -1.20 6.98
C VAL A 120 0.69 0.32 6.86
N LEU A 121 -0.34 0.88 7.46
CA LEU A 121 -0.41 2.30 7.79
C LEU A 121 0.17 2.51 9.20
N ALA A 122 1.42 2.97 9.28
CA ALA A 122 2.11 3.29 10.52
C ALA A 122 2.10 4.81 10.77
N THR A 123 3.22 5.50 10.61
CA THR A 123 3.33 6.96 10.79
C THR A 123 2.76 7.78 9.63
N GLY A 124 2.40 7.14 8.52
CA GLY A 124 1.85 7.77 7.33
C GLY A 124 2.88 8.49 6.45
N GLY A 125 4.18 8.36 6.71
CA GLY A 125 5.22 8.99 5.89
C GLY A 125 5.22 8.46 4.46
N THR A 126 5.24 7.15 4.30
CA THR A 126 5.26 6.46 3.01
C THR A 126 4.03 6.80 2.14
N ILE A 127 2.83 6.73 2.72
CA ILE A 127 1.61 7.07 1.97
C ILE A 127 1.56 8.55 1.61
N LYS A 128 2.02 9.46 2.48
CA LYS A 128 2.09 10.88 2.17
C LYS A 128 3.01 11.15 0.98
N ALA A 129 4.20 10.54 0.96
CA ALA A 129 5.13 10.63 -0.18
C ALA A 129 4.51 10.05 -1.46
N SER A 130 3.81 8.91 -1.35
CA SER A 130 3.09 8.32 -2.49
C SER A 130 2.00 9.23 -3.04
N LEU A 131 1.23 9.89 -2.17
CA LEU A 131 0.21 10.86 -2.58
C LEU A 131 0.83 12.10 -3.26
N ASN A 132 1.98 12.58 -2.77
CA ASN A 132 2.72 13.66 -3.42
C ASN A 132 3.21 13.25 -4.82
N LEU A 133 3.73 12.01 -4.99
CA LEU A 133 4.08 11.49 -6.32
C LEU A 133 2.88 11.44 -7.26
N LEU A 134 1.74 10.96 -6.76
CA LEU A 134 0.51 10.83 -7.56
C LEU A 134 -0.11 12.18 -7.94
N SER A 135 0.20 13.27 -7.20
CA SER A 135 -0.24 14.61 -7.55
C SER A 135 0.35 15.18 -8.85
N HIS A 136 1.41 14.55 -9.39
CA HIS A 136 1.95 14.87 -10.72
C HIS A 136 1.06 14.37 -11.88
N PHE A 137 0.02 13.59 -11.59
CA PHE A 137 -0.84 12.98 -12.58
C PHE A 137 -2.30 13.43 -12.42
N GLU A 138 -3.03 13.50 -13.53
CA GLU A 138 -4.47 13.72 -13.53
C GLU A 138 -5.21 12.39 -13.36
N VAL A 139 -5.18 11.82 -12.15
CA VAL A 139 -5.81 10.54 -11.80
C VAL A 139 -6.85 10.71 -10.69
N ASN A 140 -7.81 9.80 -10.64
CA ASN A 140 -8.82 9.74 -9.58
C ASN A 140 -8.43 8.69 -8.54
N ILE A 141 -7.99 9.11 -7.36
CA ILE A 141 -7.69 8.19 -6.26
C ILE A 141 -9.02 7.81 -5.60
N ILE A 142 -9.47 6.59 -5.85
CA ILE A 142 -10.71 6.06 -5.26
C ILE A 142 -10.51 5.85 -3.75
N GLU A 143 -9.44 5.14 -3.38
CA GLU A 143 -9.12 4.84 -1.98
C GLU A 143 -7.67 4.38 -1.80
N ALA A 144 -7.11 4.62 -0.61
CA ALA A 144 -5.89 3.96 -0.14
C ALA A 144 -6.28 2.79 0.77
N PHE A 145 -5.88 1.58 0.40
CA PHE A 145 -6.12 0.35 1.17
C PHE A 145 -4.87 -0.05 1.95
N PHE A 146 -5.09 -0.39 3.22
CA PHE A 146 -4.06 -0.99 4.09
C PHE A 146 -4.58 -2.29 4.70
N LEU A 147 -3.73 -3.29 4.80
CA LEU A 147 -4.07 -4.49 5.55
C LEU A 147 -4.15 -4.21 7.05
N ILE A 148 -3.21 -3.43 7.59
CA ILE A 148 -3.10 -3.10 9.01
C ILE A 148 -2.93 -1.59 9.21
N GLU A 149 -3.67 -1.02 10.15
CA GLU A 149 -3.46 0.33 10.67
C GLU A 149 -2.95 0.26 12.11
N ILE A 150 -1.80 0.88 12.40
CA ILE A 150 -1.28 1.02 13.76
C ILE A 150 -1.86 2.32 14.36
N LEU A 151 -2.97 2.21 15.08
CA LEU A 151 -3.75 3.35 15.57
C LEU A 151 -2.93 4.35 16.39
N LYS A 152 -2.03 3.84 17.23
CA LYS A 152 -1.16 4.64 18.12
C LYS A 152 -0.28 5.63 17.36
N LEU A 153 0.07 5.32 16.09
CA LEU A 153 0.97 6.14 15.28
C LEU A 153 0.23 7.21 14.45
N GLU A 154 -1.10 7.19 14.48
CA GLU A 154 -1.97 8.22 13.89
C GLU A 154 -1.67 8.55 12.41
N GLY A 155 -1.12 7.62 11.65
CA GLY A 155 -0.71 7.83 10.25
C GLY A 155 -1.82 8.36 9.34
N LYS A 156 -3.08 8.06 9.66
CA LYS A 156 -4.27 8.56 8.97
C LYS A 156 -4.33 10.09 8.88
N LYS A 157 -3.76 10.81 9.84
CA LYS A 157 -3.72 12.29 9.83
C LYS A 157 -2.94 12.88 8.67
N LYS A 158 -2.12 12.07 7.99
CA LYS A 158 -1.32 12.48 6.82
C LYS A 158 -2.00 12.20 5.47
N LEU A 159 -3.16 11.53 5.48
CA LEU A 159 -3.90 11.23 4.26
C LEU A 159 -4.84 12.39 3.92
N ASN A 160 -4.89 12.71 2.63
CA ASN A 160 -5.83 13.67 2.04
C ASN A 160 -6.75 12.99 1.00
N CYS A 161 -6.92 11.68 1.10
CA CYS A 161 -7.82 10.86 0.29
C CYS A 161 -8.61 9.90 1.18
N ASN A 162 -9.64 9.27 0.61
CA ASN A 162 -10.34 8.18 1.27
C ASN A 162 -9.36 7.03 1.57
N TYR A 163 -9.53 6.39 2.70
CA TYR A 163 -8.73 5.22 3.04
C TYR A 163 -9.55 4.16 3.79
N PHE A 164 -9.08 2.93 3.72
CA PHE A 164 -9.63 1.81 4.48
C PHE A 164 -8.51 0.92 5.01
N SER A 165 -8.66 0.49 6.25
CA SER A 165 -7.77 -0.48 6.89
C SER A 165 -8.57 -1.67 7.37
N LEU A 166 -8.17 -2.89 6.94
CA LEU A 166 -8.89 -4.12 7.23
C LEU A 166 -8.74 -4.53 8.71
N ILE A 167 -7.55 -4.32 9.27
CA ILE A 167 -7.19 -4.63 10.66
C ILE A 167 -6.75 -3.34 11.34
N LYS A 168 -7.28 -3.08 12.53
CA LYS A 168 -6.85 -1.97 13.39
C LYS A 168 -6.14 -2.54 14.62
N SER A 169 -4.90 -2.10 14.86
CA SER A 169 -4.02 -2.57 15.95
C SER A 169 -3.55 -1.43 16.83
#